data_cd8ccd952cb690474ebb16d270734528
#
_entry.id   cd8ccd952cb690474ebb16d270734528
#
_cell.length_a   1.000
_cell.length_b   1.000
_cell.length_c   1.000
_cell.angle_alpha   90.00
_cell.angle_beta   90.00
_cell.angle_gamma   90.00
#
_symmetry.space_group_name_H-M   'P 1'
#
loop_
_entity.id
_entity.type
_entity.pdbx_description
1 polymer ?
#
loop_
_entity_poly.entity_id
_entity_poly.type
_entity_poly.pdbx_seq_one_letter_code
_entity_poly.pdbx_strand_id
1 'polypeptide(L)'
;MMPGNRQPMTNHHNPPSHAATGGPGPTPGRSATLAPRVVIVHRRTEREQIVRERGTWAQAKFQAGPGVVAKKALDSIDSRHTATESALQVVSAAIPGGWRRGAVEREDLDRFLFEPEDVVVAVGQDGLLANVAKYLEGQPVIGIDPDPGSGLGVLARHRPEDCARLLETTADGRAPTQQRTMVEAVVDGPGSGLGLIALNEIYLGSPSHQSARYLLTLADGRTETQSSSGVLAGSGTGATGWLLSVARERRSTLKLPAPTDRSLGWFVREAWPSPTTGADLTEGRVDENQSLTIQARSESLVLFGDGMEADRIALAWGQTVVIAPARRTLQLVI
;
A
#
# COMPACT_ATOMS: atom_id res chain seq x y z
N MET A 1 45.62 -58.49 -4.22
CA MET A 1 47.04 -58.10 -4.50
C MET A 1 47.21 -56.64 -4.21
N MET A 2 47.72 -56.30 -3.05
CA MET A 2 48.40 -55.02 -2.74
C MET A 2 49.86 -55.21 -3.22
N PRO A 3 50.69 -54.16 -3.40
CA PRO A 3 50.93 -52.97 -2.60
C PRO A 3 51.18 -51.72 -3.50
N GLY A 4 51.47 -50.53 -3.05
CA GLY A 4 52.27 -50.03 -1.97
C GLY A 4 52.34 -48.51 -1.94
N ASN A 5 52.47 -48.07 -0.76
CA ASN A 5 52.84 -46.83 -0.10
C ASN A 5 54.01 -46.05 -0.72
N ARG A 6 53.95 -44.72 -0.75
CA ARG A 6 55.08 -43.79 -0.43
C ARG A 6 54.60 -42.33 -0.37
N GLN A 7 54.59 -41.77 0.83
CA GLN A 7 54.95 -40.36 1.08
C GLN A 7 56.47 -40.23 0.98
N PRO A 8 57.01 -39.02 0.69
CA PRO A 8 57.43 -38.18 1.80
C PRO A 8 57.50 -36.65 1.57
N MET A 9 57.59 -35.99 2.67
CA MET A 9 58.43 -34.87 3.12
C MET A 9 58.05 -33.46 2.84
N THR A 10 57.83 -32.83 3.98
CA THR A 10 57.82 -31.43 4.41
C THR A 10 59.00 -30.61 3.90
N ASN A 11 58.75 -29.33 3.56
CA ASN A 11 59.72 -28.25 3.78
C ASN A 11 59.02 -26.96 4.17
N HIS A 12 59.31 -26.53 5.40
CA HIS A 12 59.03 -25.21 5.93
C HIS A 12 59.95 -24.20 5.27
N HIS A 13 59.38 -23.11 4.75
CA HIS A 13 60.10 -21.84 4.60
C HIS A 13 59.19 -20.70 4.96
N ASN A 14 59.49 -20.08 6.09
CA ASN A 14 58.94 -18.79 6.52
C ASN A 14 59.86 -17.69 5.96
N PRO A 15 59.37 -16.62 5.36
CA PRO A 15 60.10 -15.36 5.24
C PRO A 15 59.49 -14.27 6.12
N PRO A 16 60.24 -13.21 6.40
CA PRO A 16 60.11 -12.39 7.58
C PRO A 16 59.06 -11.28 7.47
N SER A 17 58.52 -10.89 8.63
CA SER A 17 57.64 -9.76 8.83
C SER A 17 58.29 -8.43 8.45
N HIS A 18 57.71 -7.74 7.49
CA HIS A 18 57.90 -6.29 7.33
C HIS A 18 56.65 -5.57 7.86
N ALA A 19 56.84 -4.87 8.99
CA ALA A 19 55.90 -3.91 9.48
C ALA A 19 55.83 -2.71 8.51
N ALA A 20 54.73 -2.57 7.81
CA ALA A 20 54.39 -1.37 7.06
C ALA A 20 53.48 -0.47 7.93
N THR A 21 54.00 0.63 8.35
CA THR A 21 53.29 1.76 8.94
C THR A 21 52.31 2.30 7.88
N GLY A 22 51.07 1.91 7.95
CA GLY A 22 49.98 2.47 7.15
C GLY A 22 49.46 3.77 7.79
N GLY A 23 49.75 4.90 7.18
CA GLY A 23 49.06 6.14 7.48
C GLY A 23 47.56 6.07 7.24
N PRO A 24 46.72 6.93 7.80
CA PRO A 24 45.29 6.91 7.62
C PRO A 24 44.95 7.04 6.13
N GLY A 25 44.29 6.03 5.58
CA GLY A 25 43.79 6.06 4.22
C GLY A 25 42.80 7.22 4.05
N PRO A 26 42.60 7.70 2.81
CA PRO A 26 41.69 8.80 2.54
C PRO A 26 40.29 8.40 2.99
N THR A 27 39.68 9.24 3.80
CA THR A 27 38.26 9.20 4.17
C THR A 27 37.45 9.07 2.87
N PRO A 28 36.52 8.11 2.74
CA PRO A 28 35.69 8.02 1.55
C PRO A 28 34.96 9.35 1.38
N GLY A 29 35.24 10.02 0.26
CA GLY A 29 34.63 11.28 -0.10
C GLY A 29 33.10 11.14 0.00
N ARG A 30 32.45 12.10 0.66
CA ARG A 30 30.98 12.26 0.59
C ARG A 30 30.61 12.15 -0.89
N SER A 31 29.89 11.08 -1.23
CA SER A 31 29.19 10.99 -2.50
C SER A 31 28.38 12.28 -2.63
N ALA A 32 28.56 13.01 -3.72
CA ALA A 32 27.77 14.22 -3.97
C ALA A 32 26.31 13.78 -3.94
N THR A 33 25.63 14.01 -2.82
CA THR A 33 24.21 13.70 -2.68
C THR A 33 23.49 14.59 -3.68
N LEU A 34 22.86 13.95 -4.67
CA LEU A 34 21.98 14.67 -5.59
C LEU A 34 20.95 15.45 -4.77
N ALA A 35 20.59 16.65 -5.24
CA ALA A 35 19.52 17.41 -4.60
C ALA A 35 18.26 16.54 -4.48
N PRO A 36 17.54 16.56 -3.37
CA PRO A 36 16.33 15.76 -3.17
C PRO A 36 15.37 15.94 -4.33
N ARG A 37 14.66 14.87 -4.69
CA ARG A 37 13.54 14.94 -5.64
C ARG A 37 12.23 14.90 -4.86
N VAL A 38 11.37 15.91 -5.07
CA VAL A 38 10.01 15.90 -4.56
C VAL A 38 9.08 15.41 -5.67
N VAL A 39 8.30 14.38 -5.37
CA VAL A 39 7.29 13.84 -6.27
C VAL A 39 5.91 14.18 -5.74
N ILE A 40 5.19 15.06 -6.44
CA ILE A 40 3.81 15.38 -6.12
C ILE A 40 2.92 14.31 -6.74
N VAL A 41 2.17 13.60 -5.89
CA VAL A 41 1.15 12.66 -6.32
C VAL A 41 -0.23 13.29 -6.13
N HIS A 42 -1.03 13.28 -7.18
CA HIS A 42 -2.37 13.82 -7.11
C HIS A 42 -3.38 12.95 -7.88
N ARG A 43 -4.63 13.24 -7.67
CA ARG A 43 -5.72 12.57 -8.36
C ARG A 43 -6.49 13.60 -9.16
N ARG A 44 -6.95 13.23 -10.35
CA ARG A 44 -7.91 14.03 -11.11
C ARG A 44 -9.16 14.27 -10.25
N THR A 45 -9.59 15.52 -10.20
CA THR A 45 -10.79 15.89 -9.44
C THR A 45 -12.05 15.39 -10.13
N GLU A 46 -13.13 15.23 -9.37
CA GLU A 46 -14.43 14.83 -9.91
C GLU A 46 -14.94 15.79 -11.00
N ARG A 47 -14.67 17.10 -10.85
CA ARG A 47 -14.99 18.09 -11.88
C ARG A 47 -14.24 17.83 -13.18
N GLU A 48 -12.95 17.58 -13.12
CA GLU A 48 -12.14 17.28 -14.31
C GLU A 48 -12.60 15.98 -14.98
N GLN A 49 -12.95 14.98 -14.20
CA GLN A 49 -13.50 13.74 -14.74
C GLN A 49 -14.82 13.96 -15.46
N ILE A 50 -15.73 14.71 -14.87
CA ILE A 50 -17.01 15.08 -15.50
C ILE A 50 -16.78 15.88 -16.79
N VAL A 51 -15.85 16.83 -16.78
CA VAL A 51 -15.51 17.61 -17.98
C VAL A 51 -14.95 16.72 -19.07
N ARG A 52 -14.09 15.77 -18.73
CA ARG A 52 -13.54 14.79 -19.69
C ARG A 52 -14.64 13.93 -20.33
N GLU A 53 -15.62 13.51 -19.57
CA GLU A 53 -16.71 12.63 -20.03
C GLU A 53 -17.80 13.39 -20.80
N ARG A 54 -18.06 14.66 -20.42
CA ARG A 54 -19.21 15.44 -20.90
C ARG A 54 -18.85 16.69 -21.71
N GLY A 55 -17.56 16.94 -21.94
CA GLY A 55 -17.03 18.03 -22.75
C GLY A 55 -16.75 19.30 -21.95
N THR A 56 -17.74 19.95 -21.32
CA THR A 56 -17.51 21.18 -20.55
C THR A 56 -18.27 21.17 -19.23
N TRP A 57 -17.76 21.95 -18.27
CA TRP A 57 -18.45 22.13 -16.99
C TRP A 57 -19.82 22.79 -17.12
N ALA A 58 -19.96 23.71 -18.10
CA ALA A 58 -21.25 24.33 -18.41
C ALA A 58 -22.27 23.31 -18.93
N GLN A 59 -21.87 22.39 -19.79
CA GLN A 59 -22.71 21.29 -20.26
C GLN A 59 -23.12 20.36 -19.10
N ALA A 60 -22.20 20.02 -18.21
CA ALA A 60 -22.50 19.21 -17.02
C ALA A 60 -23.55 19.89 -16.13
N LYS A 61 -23.40 21.19 -15.88
CA LYS A 61 -24.39 22.01 -15.15
C LYS A 61 -25.76 22.02 -15.83
N PHE A 62 -25.79 22.17 -17.12
CA PHE A 62 -27.04 22.17 -17.90
C PHE A 62 -27.75 20.80 -17.84
N GLN A 63 -27.00 19.72 -17.99
CA GLN A 63 -27.55 18.35 -17.94
C GLN A 63 -28.08 17.95 -16.55
N ALA A 64 -27.45 18.46 -15.49
CA ALA A 64 -27.93 18.22 -14.11
C ALA A 64 -29.28 18.87 -13.80
N GLY A 65 -29.68 19.85 -14.62
CA GLY A 65 -30.95 20.54 -14.48
C GLY A 65 -30.99 21.60 -13.34
N PRO A 66 -32.11 22.32 -13.21
CA PRO A 66 -32.23 23.46 -12.28
C PRO A 66 -32.56 23.09 -10.82
N GLY A 67 -32.56 21.81 -10.46
CA GLY A 67 -32.93 21.35 -9.13
C GLY A 67 -31.94 21.79 -8.04
N VAL A 68 -32.46 22.17 -6.86
CA VAL A 68 -31.66 22.64 -5.70
C VAL A 68 -30.63 21.59 -5.27
N VAL A 69 -30.99 20.31 -5.30
CA VAL A 69 -30.09 19.18 -4.93
C VAL A 69 -28.96 19.07 -5.93
N ALA A 70 -29.25 19.10 -7.24
CA ALA A 70 -28.25 19.06 -8.29
C ALA A 70 -27.30 20.26 -8.21
N LYS A 71 -27.81 21.46 -7.97
CA LYS A 71 -27.00 22.66 -7.79
C LYS A 71 -26.03 22.52 -6.61
N LYS A 72 -26.52 22.10 -5.42
CA LYS A 72 -25.66 21.90 -4.24
C LYS A 72 -24.57 20.87 -4.48
N ALA A 73 -24.87 19.76 -5.18
CA ALA A 73 -23.88 18.74 -5.53
C ALA A 73 -22.78 19.32 -6.44
N LEU A 74 -23.17 20.06 -7.48
CA LEU A 74 -22.23 20.69 -8.41
C LEU A 74 -21.39 21.78 -7.73
N ASP A 75 -21.98 22.59 -6.87
CA ASP A 75 -21.25 23.61 -6.10
C ASP A 75 -20.22 22.96 -5.17
N SER A 76 -20.56 21.82 -4.54
CA SER A 76 -19.63 21.05 -3.72
C SER A 76 -18.47 20.46 -4.53
N ILE A 77 -18.75 19.94 -5.73
CA ILE A 77 -17.72 19.41 -6.64
C ILE A 77 -16.78 20.55 -7.07
N ASP A 78 -17.33 21.71 -7.41
CA ASP A 78 -16.55 22.89 -7.83
C ASP A 78 -15.67 23.43 -6.69
N SER A 79 -16.21 23.48 -5.47
CA SER A 79 -15.46 23.89 -4.27
C SER A 79 -14.27 22.95 -4.00
N ARG A 80 -14.50 21.63 -4.01
CA ARG A 80 -13.43 20.64 -3.82
C ARG A 80 -12.35 20.71 -4.92
N HIS A 81 -12.76 20.93 -6.16
CA HIS A 81 -11.82 21.16 -7.26
C HIS A 81 -10.94 22.38 -7.01
N THR A 82 -11.56 23.52 -6.67
CA THR A 82 -10.84 24.76 -6.39
C THR A 82 -9.87 24.60 -5.20
N ALA A 83 -10.30 23.91 -4.15
CA ALA A 83 -9.44 23.61 -2.99
C ALA A 83 -8.23 22.75 -3.39
N THR A 84 -8.44 21.70 -4.22
CA THR A 84 -7.37 20.83 -4.71
C THR A 84 -6.37 21.59 -5.58
N GLU A 85 -6.83 22.41 -6.51
CA GLU A 85 -5.98 23.24 -7.36
C GLU A 85 -5.13 24.23 -6.53
N SER A 86 -5.77 24.90 -5.57
CA SER A 86 -5.08 25.81 -4.65
C SER A 86 -4.01 25.08 -3.83
N ALA A 87 -4.33 23.90 -3.30
CA ALA A 87 -3.38 23.09 -2.55
C ALA A 87 -2.18 22.66 -3.40
N LEU A 88 -2.41 22.23 -4.64
CA LEU A 88 -1.33 21.88 -5.58
C LEU A 88 -0.42 23.06 -5.90
N GLN A 89 -0.98 24.26 -6.05
CA GLN A 89 -0.19 25.48 -6.26
C GLN A 89 0.67 25.81 -5.04
N VAL A 90 0.11 25.75 -3.81
CA VAL A 90 0.85 26.00 -2.57
C VAL A 90 1.97 24.98 -2.39
N VAL A 91 1.67 23.67 -2.57
CA VAL A 91 2.66 22.59 -2.47
C VAL A 91 3.77 22.76 -3.51
N SER A 92 3.42 23.06 -4.77
CA SER A 92 4.42 23.29 -5.82
C SER A 92 5.33 24.48 -5.52
N ALA A 93 4.76 25.56 -4.99
CA ALA A 93 5.53 26.74 -4.59
C ALA A 93 6.43 26.49 -3.37
N ALA A 94 6.05 25.56 -2.50
CA ALA A 94 6.81 25.18 -1.30
C ALA A 94 8.11 24.41 -1.59
N ILE A 95 8.27 23.84 -2.80
CA ILE A 95 9.46 23.08 -3.17
C ILE A 95 10.63 24.04 -3.40
N PRO A 96 11.78 23.88 -2.70
CA PRO A 96 12.95 24.74 -2.88
C PRO A 96 13.44 24.76 -4.34
N GLY A 97 13.89 25.92 -4.83
CA GLY A 97 14.27 26.10 -6.23
C GLY A 97 15.42 25.23 -6.71
N GLY A 98 16.30 24.79 -5.80
CA GLY A 98 17.42 23.90 -6.09
C GLY A 98 17.06 22.40 -6.07
N TRP A 99 15.83 22.02 -5.73
CA TRP A 99 15.41 20.63 -5.66
C TRP A 99 14.81 20.15 -6.99
N ARG A 100 14.99 18.86 -7.27
CA ARG A 100 14.36 18.22 -8.42
C ARG A 100 12.86 18.05 -8.17
N ARG A 101 12.05 18.13 -9.23
CA ARG A 101 10.60 18.06 -9.14
C ARG A 101 10.06 16.98 -10.08
N GLY A 102 9.09 16.22 -9.60
CA GLY A 102 8.27 15.29 -10.37
C GLY A 102 6.80 15.48 -9.98
N ALA A 103 5.91 15.14 -10.89
CA ALA A 103 4.48 15.05 -10.61
C ALA A 103 3.92 13.84 -11.33
N VAL A 104 2.98 13.15 -10.70
CA VAL A 104 2.31 11.98 -11.27
C VAL A 104 0.85 11.94 -10.86
N GLU A 105 -0.03 11.70 -11.81
CA GLU A 105 -1.43 11.39 -11.53
C GLU A 105 -1.58 9.95 -10.99
N ARG A 106 -2.58 9.73 -10.16
CA ARG A 106 -2.91 8.40 -9.62
C ARG A 106 -3.01 7.32 -10.70
N GLU A 107 -3.55 7.66 -11.87
CA GLU A 107 -3.79 6.73 -12.98
C GLU A 107 -2.49 6.29 -13.69
N ASP A 108 -1.39 7.02 -13.48
CA ASP A 108 -0.07 6.75 -14.07
C ASP A 108 0.95 6.20 -13.06
N LEU A 109 0.53 5.88 -11.83
CA LEU A 109 1.41 5.39 -10.77
C LEU A 109 2.10 4.07 -11.15
N ASP A 110 1.44 3.21 -11.90
CA ASP A 110 1.96 1.91 -12.37
C ASP A 110 3.13 2.04 -13.37
N ARG A 111 3.30 3.22 -13.95
CA ARG A 111 4.35 3.54 -14.94
C ARG A 111 5.40 4.50 -14.39
N PHE A 112 5.18 5.05 -13.20
CA PHE A 112 6.08 6.02 -12.60
C PHE A 112 7.17 5.34 -11.79
N LEU A 113 8.43 5.73 -12.02
CA LEU A 113 9.58 5.23 -11.28
C LEU A 113 9.91 6.19 -10.13
N PHE A 114 9.67 5.70 -8.91
CA PHE A 114 10.15 6.35 -7.69
C PHE A 114 11.62 6.01 -7.45
N GLU A 115 12.43 7.02 -7.16
CA GLU A 115 13.83 6.84 -6.74
C GLU A 115 13.92 6.67 -5.22
N PRO A 116 14.97 6.00 -4.69
CA PRO A 116 15.12 5.77 -3.25
C PRO A 116 15.14 7.04 -2.41
N GLU A 117 15.65 8.16 -2.97
CA GLU A 117 15.81 9.45 -2.29
C GLU A 117 14.59 10.38 -2.47
N ASP A 118 13.52 9.92 -3.08
CA ASP A 118 12.34 10.75 -3.29
C ASP A 118 11.66 11.10 -1.96
N VAL A 119 11.20 12.33 -1.87
CA VAL A 119 10.19 12.75 -0.88
C VAL A 119 8.85 12.83 -1.61
N VAL A 120 7.92 11.97 -1.23
CA VAL A 120 6.61 11.91 -1.88
C VAL A 120 5.62 12.80 -1.16
N VAL A 121 4.95 13.69 -1.90
CA VAL A 121 3.88 14.54 -1.38
C VAL A 121 2.57 14.16 -2.06
N ALA A 122 1.70 13.48 -1.33
CA ALA A 122 0.38 13.11 -1.84
C ALA A 122 -0.65 14.17 -1.46
N VAL A 123 -1.19 14.87 -2.48
CA VAL A 123 -2.21 15.91 -2.30
C VAL A 123 -3.58 15.33 -2.62
N GLY A 124 -4.37 15.05 -1.58
CA GLY A 124 -5.69 14.44 -1.74
C GLY A 124 -6.17 13.75 -0.47
N GLN A 125 -7.14 12.88 -0.60
CA GLN A 125 -7.72 12.11 0.50
C GLN A 125 -6.90 10.85 0.83
N ASP A 126 -7.18 10.22 1.97
CA ASP A 126 -6.53 9.00 2.46
C ASP A 126 -6.38 7.89 1.41
N GLY A 127 -7.40 7.69 0.56
CA GLY A 127 -7.37 6.70 -0.51
C GLY A 127 -6.24 6.92 -1.54
N LEU A 128 -5.81 8.15 -1.78
CA LEU A 128 -4.66 8.43 -2.66
C LEU A 128 -3.36 7.93 -2.04
N LEU A 129 -3.17 8.13 -0.73
CA LEU A 129 -1.99 7.66 -0.02
C LEU A 129 -1.94 6.12 0.01
N ALA A 130 -3.07 5.46 0.18
CA ALA A 130 -3.15 4.01 0.09
C ALA A 130 -2.73 3.52 -1.32
N ASN A 131 -3.18 4.19 -2.37
CA ASN A 131 -2.83 3.82 -3.73
C ASN A 131 -1.34 4.03 -4.05
N VAL A 132 -0.72 5.13 -3.61
CA VAL A 132 0.71 5.36 -3.86
C VAL A 132 1.60 4.43 -3.04
N ALA A 133 1.17 4.03 -1.84
CA ALA A 133 1.94 3.16 -0.94
C ALA A 133 2.41 1.85 -1.60
N LYS A 134 1.63 1.31 -2.54
CA LYS A 134 1.96 0.08 -3.29
C LYS A 134 3.27 0.18 -4.09
N TYR A 135 3.63 1.37 -4.53
CA TYR A 135 4.74 1.64 -5.44
C TYR A 135 6.00 2.14 -4.73
N LEU A 136 5.92 2.29 -3.40
CA LEU A 136 7.01 2.83 -2.59
C LEU A 136 7.80 1.74 -1.88
N GLU A 137 9.11 1.94 -1.77
CA GLU A 137 10.06 1.03 -1.14
C GLU A 137 10.83 1.73 0.01
N GLY A 138 10.09 2.46 0.85
CA GLY A 138 10.66 3.16 2.01
C GLY A 138 10.79 4.67 1.85
N GLN A 139 10.39 5.25 0.71
CA GLN A 139 10.35 6.71 0.56
C GLN A 139 9.38 7.32 1.57
N PRO A 140 9.73 8.43 2.23
CA PRO A 140 8.84 9.13 3.13
C PRO A 140 7.69 9.78 2.37
N VAL A 141 6.48 9.66 2.92
CA VAL A 141 5.25 10.22 2.34
C VAL A 141 4.67 11.29 3.25
N ILE A 142 4.46 12.47 2.70
CA ILE A 142 3.74 13.59 3.31
C ILE A 142 2.32 13.60 2.73
N GLY A 143 1.32 13.37 3.58
CA GLY A 143 -0.10 13.41 3.17
C GLY A 143 -0.67 14.81 3.39
N ILE A 144 -1.04 15.50 2.32
CA ILE A 144 -1.67 16.83 2.34
C ILE A 144 -3.16 16.70 2.07
N ASP A 145 -3.97 17.18 3.02
CA ASP A 145 -5.41 17.33 2.84
C ASP A 145 -5.72 18.69 2.18
N PRO A 146 -6.22 18.71 0.94
CA PRO A 146 -6.56 19.95 0.26
C PRO A 146 -7.83 20.64 0.81
N ASP A 147 -8.68 19.92 1.55
CA ASP A 147 -9.96 20.40 2.10
C ASP A 147 -10.13 19.92 3.55
N PRO A 148 -9.35 20.50 4.50
CA PRO A 148 -9.33 20.06 5.89
C PRO A 148 -10.72 20.07 6.53
N GLY A 149 -11.12 18.92 7.06
CA GLY A 149 -12.43 18.72 7.70
C GLY A 149 -13.48 18.03 6.81
N SER A 150 -13.18 17.76 5.55
CA SER A 150 -14.04 16.98 4.66
C SER A 150 -13.85 15.45 4.81
N GLY A 151 -12.75 15.01 5.40
CA GLY A 151 -12.39 13.61 5.60
C GLY A 151 -11.94 13.29 7.02
N LEU A 152 -11.65 12.00 7.29
CA LEU A 152 -11.15 11.56 8.60
C LEU A 152 -9.68 11.96 8.84
N GLY A 153 -8.89 12.23 7.78
CA GLY A 153 -7.51 12.68 7.87
C GLY A 153 -6.58 11.69 8.59
N VAL A 154 -6.74 10.40 8.34
CA VAL A 154 -5.91 9.35 8.95
C VAL A 154 -4.51 9.33 8.34
N LEU A 155 -4.42 9.54 7.03
CA LEU A 155 -3.20 9.56 6.24
C LEU A 155 -2.89 10.95 5.69
N ALA A 156 -3.86 11.61 5.04
CA ALA A 156 -3.77 12.99 4.59
C ALA A 156 -4.12 13.93 5.75
N ARG A 157 -3.13 14.32 6.53
CA ARG A 157 -3.32 14.99 7.82
C ARG A 157 -2.73 16.39 7.92
N HIS A 158 -1.88 16.75 6.97
CA HIS A 158 -1.21 18.05 6.96
C HIS A 158 -1.93 19.02 6.05
N ARG A 159 -1.82 20.30 6.36
CA ARG A 159 -2.34 21.39 5.53
C ARG A 159 -1.34 21.74 4.42
N PRO A 160 -1.78 22.28 3.28
CA PRO A 160 -0.87 22.73 2.22
C PRO A 160 0.20 23.70 2.69
N GLU A 161 -0.13 24.59 3.63
CA GLU A 161 0.77 25.61 4.18
C GLU A 161 1.94 25.02 5.00
N ASP A 162 1.78 23.80 5.54
CA ASP A 162 2.82 23.10 6.28
C ASP A 162 3.90 22.50 5.38
N CYS A 163 3.66 22.43 4.08
CA CYS A 163 4.47 21.64 3.13
C CYS A 163 5.94 22.06 3.12
N ALA A 164 6.25 23.37 3.12
CA ALA A 164 7.64 23.85 3.08
C ALA A 164 8.44 23.31 4.27
N ARG A 165 7.93 23.47 5.49
CA ARG A 165 8.56 22.97 6.73
C ARG A 165 8.70 21.46 6.74
N LEU A 166 7.67 20.74 6.27
CA LEU A 166 7.68 19.28 6.22
C LEU A 166 8.72 18.76 5.21
N LEU A 167 8.84 19.39 4.06
CA LEU A 167 9.85 19.03 3.05
C LEU A 167 11.27 19.17 3.60
N GLU A 168 11.59 20.31 4.22
CA GLU A 168 12.91 20.55 4.82
C GLU A 168 13.23 19.52 5.91
N THR A 169 12.31 19.32 6.87
CA THR A 169 12.53 18.37 7.96
C THR A 169 12.62 16.93 7.49
N THR A 170 11.87 16.56 6.44
CA THR A 170 11.90 15.22 5.86
C THR A 170 13.20 14.95 5.11
N ALA A 171 13.65 15.89 4.29
CA ALA A 171 14.92 15.77 3.57
C ALA A 171 16.14 15.71 4.50
N ASP A 172 16.07 16.40 5.64
CA ASP A 172 17.09 16.35 6.69
C ASP A 172 17.01 15.07 7.57
N GLY A 173 16.04 14.21 7.35
CA GLY A 173 15.78 13.01 8.17
C GLY A 173 15.30 13.32 9.59
N ARG A 174 14.80 14.54 9.87
CA ARG A 174 14.35 15.00 11.18
C ARG A 174 12.83 14.95 11.37
N ALA A 175 12.07 14.74 10.29
CA ALA A 175 10.62 14.61 10.38
C ALA A 175 10.23 13.35 11.18
N PRO A 176 9.31 13.47 12.13
CA PRO A 176 8.76 12.28 12.79
C PRO A 176 7.98 11.45 11.78
N THR A 177 8.21 10.14 11.78
CA THR A 177 7.57 9.20 10.84
C THR A 177 6.95 8.02 11.57
N GLN A 178 5.92 7.44 10.97
CA GLN A 178 5.33 6.17 11.39
C GLN A 178 5.51 5.12 10.29
N GLN A 179 5.99 3.95 10.70
CA GLN A 179 6.04 2.77 9.84
C GLN A 179 4.66 2.09 9.84
N ARG A 180 3.89 2.28 8.77
CA ARG A 180 2.56 1.69 8.62
C ARG A 180 2.66 0.30 8.02
N THR A 181 2.14 -0.70 8.73
CA THR A 181 2.09 -2.08 8.23
C THR A 181 1.19 -2.15 7.00
N MET A 182 1.66 -2.91 6.01
CA MET A 182 0.91 -3.22 4.79
C MET A 182 0.53 -4.70 4.77
N VAL A 183 -0.42 -5.06 3.93
CA VAL A 183 -0.82 -6.44 3.68
C VAL A 183 -0.26 -6.89 2.33
N GLU A 184 0.27 -8.11 2.28
CA GLU A 184 0.78 -8.75 1.06
C GLU A 184 0.02 -10.03 0.79
N ALA A 185 -0.32 -10.26 -0.47
CA ALA A 185 -0.84 -11.53 -0.95
C ALA A 185 0.05 -12.05 -2.08
N VAL A 186 0.47 -13.30 -1.98
CA VAL A 186 1.29 -13.98 -3.00
C VAL A 186 0.50 -15.16 -3.55
N VAL A 187 0.40 -15.24 -4.88
CA VAL A 187 -0.32 -16.31 -5.57
C VAL A 187 0.63 -17.47 -5.87
N ASP A 188 0.18 -18.70 -5.65
CA ASP A 188 0.90 -19.96 -5.87
C ASP A 188 2.20 -20.11 -5.05
N GLY A 189 2.35 -19.32 -3.99
CA GLY A 189 3.45 -19.40 -3.05
C GLY A 189 4.65 -18.49 -3.38
N PRO A 190 5.68 -18.48 -2.52
CA PRO A 190 6.85 -17.63 -2.66
C PRO A 190 7.59 -17.89 -3.98
N GLY A 191 7.91 -16.85 -4.73
CA GLY A 191 8.70 -16.94 -5.95
C GLY A 191 7.89 -17.07 -7.24
N SER A 192 6.58 -17.15 -7.20
CA SER A 192 5.73 -17.11 -8.41
C SER A 192 5.79 -15.78 -9.14
N GLY A 193 6.23 -14.72 -8.47
CA GLY A 193 6.29 -13.35 -9.00
C GLY A 193 4.93 -12.68 -9.15
N LEU A 194 3.84 -13.39 -8.87
CA LEU A 194 2.49 -12.86 -8.93
C LEU A 194 2.01 -12.54 -7.51
N GLY A 195 1.87 -11.26 -7.21
CA GLY A 195 1.46 -10.81 -5.89
C GLY A 195 0.89 -9.40 -5.89
N LEU A 196 0.27 -9.04 -4.79
CA LEU A 196 -0.36 -7.76 -4.56
C LEU A 196 0.00 -7.25 -3.16
N ILE A 197 0.30 -5.97 -3.06
CA ILE A 197 0.48 -5.29 -1.78
C ILE A 197 -0.55 -4.18 -1.65
N ALA A 198 -1.08 -4.01 -0.44
CA ALA A 198 -2.06 -2.96 -0.12
C ALA A 198 -1.75 -2.35 1.25
N LEU A 199 -2.06 -1.07 1.42
CA LEU A 199 -1.91 -0.39 2.71
C LEU A 199 -3.09 -0.70 3.65
N ASN A 200 -4.31 -0.67 3.12
CA ASN A 200 -5.51 -0.89 3.93
C ASN A 200 -5.86 -2.37 4.00
N GLU A 201 -6.34 -2.92 2.89
CA GLU A 201 -6.83 -4.29 2.84
C GLU A 201 -6.69 -4.91 1.46
N ILE A 202 -6.67 -6.25 1.47
CA ILE A 202 -6.83 -7.10 0.30
C ILE A 202 -8.17 -7.83 0.43
N TYR A 203 -8.90 -7.86 -0.67
CA TYR A 203 -10.14 -8.60 -0.82
C TYR A 203 -9.97 -9.72 -1.83
N LEU A 204 -10.46 -10.92 -1.48
CA LEU A 204 -10.56 -12.08 -2.36
C LEU A 204 -12.04 -12.49 -2.45
N GLY A 205 -12.57 -12.58 -3.65
CA GLY A 205 -13.98 -12.93 -3.85
C GLY A 205 -14.32 -13.28 -5.29
N SER A 206 -15.62 -13.44 -5.58
CA SER A 206 -16.11 -13.59 -6.94
C SER A 206 -16.07 -12.27 -7.71
N PRO A 207 -15.75 -12.25 -9.00
CA PRO A 207 -15.85 -11.06 -9.85
C PRO A 207 -17.30 -10.65 -10.14
N SER A 208 -18.28 -11.44 -9.72
CA SER A 208 -19.71 -11.23 -9.94
C SER A 208 -20.49 -11.41 -8.64
N HIS A 209 -21.83 -11.49 -8.74
CA HIS A 209 -22.72 -11.73 -7.60
C HIS A 209 -22.73 -13.20 -7.11
N GLN A 210 -21.90 -14.06 -7.66
CA GLN A 210 -21.80 -15.45 -7.23
C GLN A 210 -20.95 -15.59 -5.97
N SER A 211 -21.21 -16.65 -5.19
CA SER A 211 -20.39 -16.95 -4.03
C SER A 211 -18.99 -17.40 -4.45
N ALA A 212 -17.99 -16.90 -3.73
CA ALA A 212 -16.65 -17.41 -3.78
C ALA A 212 -16.56 -18.73 -3.01
N ARG A 213 -16.03 -19.78 -3.63
CA ARG A 213 -15.76 -21.06 -2.98
C ARG A 213 -14.26 -21.25 -2.87
N TYR A 214 -13.80 -21.63 -1.68
CA TYR A 214 -12.38 -21.79 -1.40
C TYR A 214 -12.16 -22.71 -0.20
N LEU A 215 -10.92 -23.18 -0.03
CA LEU A 215 -10.44 -23.79 1.20
C LEU A 215 -9.63 -22.72 1.96
N LEU A 216 -10.08 -22.39 3.16
CA LEU A 216 -9.37 -21.49 4.08
C LEU A 216 -8.48 -22.33 4.99
N THR A 217 -7.24 -21.91 5.21
CA THR A 217 -6.27 -22.54 6.10
C THR A 217 -5.64 -21.48 7.00
N LEU A 218 -5.72 -21.67 8.31
CA LEU A 218 -5.12 -20.79 9.32
C LEU A 218 -3.68 -21.21 9.63
N ALA A 219 -2.94 -20.31 10.26
CA ALA A 219 -1.55 -20.56 10.67
C ALA A 219 -1.40 -21.73 11.66
N ASP A 220 -2.43 -22.05 12.44
CA ASP A 220 -2.46 -23.20 13.37
C ASP A 220 -2.84 -24.53 12.69
N GLY A 221 -3.03 -24.53 11.37
CA GLY A 221 -3.36 -25.72 10.59
C GLY A 221 -4.86 -26.04 10.51
N ARG A 222 -5.74 -25.30 11.17
CA ARG A 222 -7.19 -25.47 10.98
C ARG A 222 -7.59 -25.09 9.56
N THR A 223 -8.48 -25.88 8.98
CA THR A 223 -8.96 -25.69 7.62
C THR A 223 -10.47 -25.75 7.55
N GLU A 224 -11.05 -24.98 6.63
CA GLU A 224 -12.49 -25.03 6.37
C GLU A 224 -12.78 -24.77 4.90
N THR A 225 -13.56 -25.64 4.27
CA THR A 225 -14.12 -25.35 2.95
C THR A 225 -15.31 -24.41 3.09
N GLN A 226 -15.28 -23.28 2.41
CA GLN A 226 -16.27 -22.23 2.56
C GLN A 226 -16.89 -21.81 1.23
N SER A 227 -18.12 -21.28 1.33
CA SER A 227 -18.82 -20.52 0.32
C SER A 227 -19.26 -19.21 0.94
N SER A 228 -18.83 -18.06 0.38
CA SER A 228 -19.06 -16.74 0.97
C SER A 228 -19.09 -15.64 -0.07
N SER A 229 -19.39 -14.42 0.34
CA SER A 229 -19.19 -13.25 -0.56
C SER A 229 -17.71 -12.91 -0.75
N GLY A 230 -16.81 -13.46 0.08
CA GLY A 230 -15.36 -13.29 -0.05
C GLY A 230 -14.66 -13.13 1.29
N VAL A 231 -13.33 -13.00 1.23
CA VAL A 231 -12.44 -12.80 2.38
C VAL A 231 -11.80 -11.43 2.30
N LEU A 232 -11.84 -10.71 3.41
CA LEU A 232 -11.18 -9.41 3.59
C LEU A 232 -10.06 -9.58 4.60
N ALA A 233 -8.84 -9.21 4.25
CA ALA A 233 -7.70 -9.19 5.17
C ALA A 233 -6.99 -7.83 5.08
N GLY A 234 -6.73 -7.20 6.22
CA GLY A 234 -6.18 -5.86 6.20
C GLY A 234 -5.35 -5.48 7.41
N SER A 235 -4.61 -4.41 7.24
CA SER A 235 -3.72 -3.81 8.22
C SER A 235 -4.47 -2.99 9.27
N GLY A 236 -3.74 -2.46 10.24
CA GLY A 236 -4.29 -1.51 11.21
C GLY A 236 -4.71 -0.17 10.57
N THR A 237 -4.18 0.20 9.40
CA THR A 237 -4.69 1.35 8.65
C THR A 237 -6.07 1.03 8.06
N GLY A 238 -6.25 -0.14 7.45
CA GLY A 238 -7.55 -0.64 6.97
C GLY A 238 -8.58 -0.85 8.09
N ALA A 239 -8.10 -1.05 9.33
CA ALA A 239 -8.95 -1.14 10.51
C ALA A 239 -9.65 0.19 10.87
N THR A 240 -9.39 1.28 10.17
CA THR A 240 -10.15 2.54 10.29
C THR A 240 -11.29 2.66 9.28
N GLY A 241 -11.34 1.76 8.29
CA GLY A 241 -12.28 1.75 7.18
C GLY A 241 -13.14 0.49 7.08
N TRP A 242 -12.95 -0.29 6.03
CA TRP A 242 -13.80 -1.43 5.71
C TRP A 242 -13.76 -2.54 6.76
N LEU A 243 -12.58 -2.90 7.29
CA LEU A 243 -12.49 -3.88 8.37
C LEU A 243 -13.32 -3.46 9.60
N LEU A 244 -13.25 -2.17 9.99
CA LEU A 244 -14.03 -1.63 11.09
C LEU A 244 -15.53 -1.73 10.83
N SER A 245 -15.94 -1.45 9.60
CA SER A 245 -17.34 -1.55 9.18
C SER A 245 -17.87 -2.98 9.35
N VAL A 246 -17.12 -3.97 8.86
CA VAL A 246 -17.46 -5.40 9.01
C VAL A 246 -17.48 -5.81 10.48
N ALA A 247 -16.49 -5.40 11.26
CA ALA A 247 -16.42 -5.71 12.70
C ALA A 247 -17.65 -5.16 13.46
N ARG A 248 -18.05 -3.91 13.17
CA ARG A 248 -19.22 -3.27 13.80
C ARG A 248 -20.54 -3.94 13.41
N GLU A 249 -20.72 -4.22 12.12
CA GLU A 249 -21.91 -4.92 11.61
C GLU A 249 -22.13 -6.26 12.31
N ARG A 250 -21.06 -7.03 12.48
CA ARG A 250 -21.07 -8.33 13.13
C ARG A 250 -21.07 -8.29 14.64
N ARG A 251 -20.87 -7.13 15.24
CA ARG A 251 -20.60 -6.98 16.67
C ARG A 251 -19.41 -7.86 17.12
N SER A 252 -18.39 -7.94 16.24
CA SER A 252 -17.20 -8.73 16.53
C SER A 252 -16.48 -8.20 17.76
N THR A 253 -15.94 -9.14 18.55
CA THR A 253 -15.08 -8.85 19.70
C THR A 253 -13.59 -8.89 19.33
N LEU A 254 -13.27 -9.15 18.06
CA LEU A 254 -11.91 -9.20 17.56
C LEU A 254 -11.23 -7.84 17.77
N LYS A 255 -10.12 -7.82 18.48
CA LYS A 255 -9.28 -6.63 18.61
C LYS A 255 -8.53 -6.41 17.29
N LEU A 256 -8.97 -5.44 16.51
CA LEU A 256 -8.31 -5.06 15.27
C LEU A 256 -6.90 -4.50 15.55
N PRO A 257 -5.94 -4.70 14.63
CA PRO A 257 -4.58 -4.19 14.82
C PRO A 257 -4.53 -2.67 14.80
N ALA A 258 -3.54 -2.07 15.48
CA ALA A 258 -3.19 -0.68 15.31
C ALA A 258 -2.37 -0.50 14.01
N PRO A 259 -2.31 0.73 13.45
CA PRO A 259 -1.64 0.97 12.16
C PRO A 259 -0.16 0.58 12.09
N THR A 260 0.52 0.53 13.22
CA THR A 260 1.95 0.14 13.33
C THR A 260 2.15 -1.30 13.81
N ASP A 261 1.08 -2.00 14.19
CA ASP A 261 1.17 -3.40 14.61
C ASP A 261 1.54 -4.27 13.41
N ARG A 262 2.54 -5.13 13.57
CA ARG A 262 2.97 -6.09 12.54
C ARG A 262 2.02 -7.29 12.49
N SER A 263 0.73 -7.00 12.29
CA SER A 263 -0.33 -8.00 12.21
C SER A 263 -1.49 -7.52 11.34
N LEU A 264 -2.33 -8.46 10.90
CA LEU A 264 -3.53 -8.20 10.11
C LEU A 264 -4.77 -8.67 10.86
N GLY A 265 -5.91 -8.04 10.59
CA GLY A 265 -7.22 -8.58 10.88
C GLY A 265 -7.84 -9.18 9.62
N TRP A 266 -8.61 -10.24 9.73
CA TRP A 266 -9.32 -10.78 8.58
C TRP A 266 -10.77 -11.17 8.93
N PHE A 267 -11.65 -11.11 7.92
CA PHE A 267 -13.06 -11.48 8.00
C PHE A 267 -13.50 -12.22 6.74
N VAL A 268 -14.30 -13.27 6.92
CA VAL A 268 -15.08 -13.88 5.85
C VAL A 268 -16.41 -13.18 5.77
N ARG A 269 -16.82 -12.68 4.61
CA ARG A 269 -18.08 -11.98 4.42
C ARG A 269 -19.19 -12.96 4.02
N GLU A 270 -20.33 -12.88 4.73
CA GLU A 270 -21.55 -13.64 4.47
C GLU A 270 -21.27 -15.14 4.17
N ALA A 271 -20.58 -15.80 5.12
CA ALA A 271 -20.31 -17.24 5.02
C ALA A 271 -21.62 -18.04 4.97
N TRP A 272 -21.72 -18.96 4.03
CA TRP A 272 -22.92 -19.78 3.82
C TRP A 272 -22.66 -21.24 4.19
N PRO A 273 -23.21 -21.74 5.31
CA PRO A 273 -23.06 -23.13 5.69
C PRO A 273 -23.93 -24.05 4.80
N SER A 274 -23.36 -25.18 4.42
CA SER A 274 -24.04 -26.23 3.66
C SER A 274 -23.52 -27.61 4.08
N PRO A 275 -24.05 -28.74 3.58
CA PRO A 275 -23.49 -30.04 3.88
C PRO A 275 -22.00 -30.22 3.52
N THR A 276 -21.45 -29.35 2.66
CA THR A 276 -20.06 -29.42 2.17
C THR A 276 -19.24 -28.17 2.52
N THR A 277 -19.83 -27.15 3.14
CA THR A 277 -19.17 -25.90 3.50
C THR A 277 -19.50 -25.51 4.92
N GLY A 278 -18.49 -25.03 5.66
CA GLY A 278 -18.63 -24.49 7.00
C GLY A 278 -18.75 -22.98 7.07
N ALA A 279 -18.97 -22.47 8.28
CA ALA A 279 -19.02 -21.05 8.60
C ALA A 279 -18.47 -20.77 10.02
N ASP A 280 -17.52 -21.59 10.51
CA ASP A 280 -16.92 -21.46 11.84
C ASP A 280 -15.68 -20.54 11.81
N LEU A 281 -14.87 -20.64 10.76
CA LEU A 281 -13.66 -19.84 10.59
C LEU A 281 -13.99 -18.55 9.85
N THR A 282 -14.56 -17.55 10.55
CA THR A 282 -15.09 -16.34 9.89
C THR A 282 -14.35 -15.06 10.21
N GLU A 283 -13.47 -15.07 11.23
CA GLU A 283 -12.66 -13.91 11.61
C GLU A 283 -11.43 -14.32 12.40
N GLY A 284 -10.40 -13.47 12.39
CA GLY A 284 -9.19 -13.69 13.18
C GLY A 284 -8.08 -12.69 12.91
N ARG A 285 -6.90 -13.01 13.43
CA ARG A 285 -5.66 -12.24 13.24
C ARG A 285 -4.62 -13.09 12.54
N VAL A 286 -3.71 -12.43 11.86
CA VAL A 286 -2.48 -12.99 11.29
C VAL A 286 -1.34 -12.16 11.87
N ASP A 287 -0.51 -12.75 12.72
CA ASP A 287 0.64 -12.08 13.30
C ASP A 287 1.86 -12.11 12.36
N GLU A 288 2.94 -11.41 12.70
CA GLU A 288 4.07 -11.11 11.80
C GLU A 288 4.66 -12.34 11.08
N ASN A 289 4.73 -13.49 11.75
CA ASN A 289 5.31 -14.73 11.20
C ASN A 289 4.24 -15.75 10.81
N GLN A 290 3.01 -15.32 10.66
CA GLN A 290 1.87 -16.16 10.32
C GLN A 290 1.33 -15.77 8.94
N SER A 291 0.50 -16.65 8.39
CA SER A 291 -0.21 -16.41 7.15
C SER A 291 -1.62 -17.01 7.17
N LEU A 292 -2.49 -16.40 6.39
CA LEU A 292 -3.78 -16.93 6.01
C LEU A 292 -3.65 -17.49 4.60
N THR A 293 -3.95 -18.76 4.41
CA THR A 293 -3.86 -19.41 3.09
C THR A 293 -5.24 -19.70 2.54
N ILE A 294 -5.48 -19.32 1.29
CA ILE A 294 -6.77 -19.51 0.61
C ILE A 294 -6.53 -20.21 -0.71
N GLN A 295 -7.09 -21.43 -0.89
CA GLN A 295 -7.05 -22.14 -2.14
C GLN A 295 -8.39 -21.98 -2.88
N ALA A 296 -8.35 -21.48 -4.09
CA ALA A 296 -9.53 -21.27 -4.94
C ALA A 296 -10.23 -22.60 -5.28
N ARG A 297 -11.54 -22.65 -5.09
CA ARG A 297 -12.44 -23.76 -5.42
C ARG A 297 -13.59 -23.31 -6.33
N SER A 298 -13.49 -22.11 -6.89
CA SER A 298 -14.32 -21.56 -7.95
C SER A 298 -13.54 -21.53 -9.26
N GLU A 299 -14.23 -21.50 -10.39
CA GLU A 299 -13.60 -21.38 -11.70
C GLU A 299 -12.88 -20.03 -11.87
N SER A 300 -13.40 -18.99 -11.21
CA SER A 300 -12.81 -17.64 -11.24
C SER A 300 -13.03 -16.94 -9.92
N LEU A 301 -11.93 -16.55 -9.27
CA LEU A 301 -11.92 -15.61 -8.17
C LEU A 301 -11.05 -14.41 -8.56
N VAL A 302 -11.20 -13.31 -7.84
CA VAL A 302 -10.39 -12.11 -8.00
C VAL A 302 -9.79 -11.69 -6.68
N LEU A 303 -8.58 -11.17 -6.76
CA LEU A 303 -7.84 -10.56 -5.66
C LEU A 303 -7.55 -9.12 -6.03
N PHE A 304 -7.87 -8.16 -5.17
CA PHE A 304 -7.50 -6.75 -5.33
C PHE A 304 -7.27 -6.07 -3.98
N GLY A 305 -6.57 -4.93 -3.99
CA GLY A 305 -6.22 -4.19 -2.78
C GLY A 305 -6.53 -2.71 -2.87
N ASP A 306 -6.85 -2.10 -1.73
CA ASP A 306 -7.11 -0.67 -1.56
C ASP A 306 -8.18 -0.12 -2.53
N GLY A 307 -9.20 -0.93 -2.85
CA GLY A 307 -10.27 -0.55 -3.76
C GLY A 307 -9.85 -0.33 -5.22
N MET A 308 -8.66 -0.79 -5.63
CA MET A 308 -8.20 -0.71 -7.02
C MET A 308 -8.49 -2.03 -7.75
N GLU A 309 -9.51 -2.00 -8.61
CA GLU A 309 -9.87 -3.17 -9.42
C GLU A 309 -9.05 -3.28 -10.72
N ALA A 310 -8.36 -2.22 -11.12
CA ALA A 310 -7.59 -2.19 -12.35
C ALA A 310 -6.36 -3.12 -12.30
N ASP A 311 -5.77 -3.30 -11.12
CA ASP A 311 -4.62 -4.17 -10.87
C ASP A 311 -5.01 -5.52 -10.24
N ARG A 312 -6.29 -5.93 -10.40
CA ARG A 312 -6.79 -7.20 -9.88
C ARG A 312 -6.04 -8.39 -10.47
N ILE A 313 -5.83 -9.39 -9.65
CA ILE A 313 -5.30 -10.69 -10.06
C ILE A 313 -6.47 -11.67 -10.16
N ALA A 314 -6.64 -12.28 -11.32
CA ALA A 314 -7.59 -13.36 -11.50
C ALA A 314 -6.98 -14.68 -11.01
N LEU A 315 -7.76 -15.47 -10.28
CA LEU A 315 -7.36 -16.76 -9.73
C LEU A 315 -8.17 -17.88 -10.39
N ALA A 316 -7.48 -18.84 -10.92
CA ALA A 316 -8.08 -20.07 -11.43
C ALA A 316 -8.32 -21.08 -10.29
N TRP A 317 -9.15 -22.07 -10.57
CA TRP A 317 -9.41 -23.19 -9.66
C TRP A 317 -8.11 -23.89 -9.26
N GLY A 318 -7.94 -24.14 -7.97
CA GLY A 318 -6.77 -24.83 -7.40
C GLY A 318 -5.61 -23.90 -7.04
N GLN A 319 -5.54 -22.68 -7.59
CA GLN A 319 -4.51 -21.72 -7.19
C GLN A 319 -4.63 -21.33 -5.73
N THR A 320 -3.49 -21.11 -5.11
CA THR A 320 -3.38 -20.78 -3.69
C THR A 320 -2.89 -19.35 -3.53
N VAL A 321 -3.50 -18.62 -2.60
CA VAL A 321 -3.08 -17.28 -2.16
C VAL A 321 -2.62 -17.37 -0.72
N VAL A 322 -1.43 -16.83 -0.44
CA VAL A 322 -0.89 -16.68 0.91
C VAL A 322 -0.93 -15.20 1.28
N ILE A 323 -1.67 -14.86 2.33
CA ILE A 323 -1.85 -13.48 2.82
C ILE A 323 -1.11 -13.34 4.14
N ALA A 324 -0.24 -12.33 4.26
CA ALA A 324 0.57 -12.07 5.43
C ALA A 324 0.85 -10.56 5.60
N PRO A 325 1.33 -10.10 6.78
CA PRO A 325 1.91 -8.78 6.90
C PRO A 325 3.10 -8.61 5.94
N ALA A 326 3.07 -7.58 5.10
CA ALA A 326 4.14 -7.32 4.15
C ALA A 326 5.46 -7.01 4.87
N ARG A 327 6.59 -7.38 4.28
CA ARG A 327 7.90 -7.02 4.83
C ARG A 327 8.13 -5.51 4.78
N ARG A 328 7.77 -4.88 3.67
CA ARG A 328 7.87 -3.43 3.55
C ARG A 328 6.70 -2.73 4.23
N THR A 329 6.95 -1.49 4.63
CA THR A 329 5.99 -0.61 5.31
C THR A 329 5.89 0.71 4.58
N LEU A 330 4.79 1.42 4.74
CA LEU A 330 4.71 2.82 4.34
C LEU A 330 5.36 3.70 5.41
N GLN A 331 6.30 4.54 5.03
CA GLN A 331 6.89 5.54 5.91
C GLN A 331 6.08 6.85 5.84
N LEU A 332 5.13 7.01 6.73
CA LEU A 332 4.25 8.18 6.79
C LEU A 332 4.85 9.26 7.69
N VAL A 333 5.01 10.47 7.17
CA VAL A 333 5.37 11.67 7.94
C VAL A 333 4.16 12.09 8.79
N ILE A 334 4.38 12.36 10.12
CA ILE A 334 3.33 12.65 11.09
C ILE A 334 3.51 14.01 11.77
#